data_72588951802c81833f35b2b252b65fe8
#
_entry.id   72588951802c81833f35b2b252b65fe8
#
_cell.length_a   1.000
_cell.length_b   1.000
_cell.length_c   1.000
_cell.angle_alpha   90.00
_cell.angle_beta   90.00
_cell.angle_gamma   90.00
#
_symmetry.space_group_name_H-M   'P 1'
#
loop_
_entity.id
_entity.type
_entity.pdbx_description
1 polymer ?
#
loop_
_entity_poly.entity_id
_entity_poly.type
_entity_poly.pdbx_seq_one_letter_code
_entity_poly.pdbx_strand_id
1 'polypeptide(L)' 'MTNGHEFDQSVAYQIRVKGVLDSSWSEWFDGFTVTVEVDETTLVGNVADQSALHGILAKINDLGLSLISVEKLPPAS' A
#
# COMPACT_ATOMS: atom_id res chain seq x y z
N MET A 1 20.48 6.48 19.51
CA MET A 1 20.04 6.41 19.16
C MET A 1 19.52 6.49 18.35
N THR A 2 19.49 6.78 18.21
CA THR A 2 18.98 6.81 17.40
C THR A 2 18.25 6.12 17.01
N ASN A 3 18.03 5.66 17.48
CA ASN A 3 17.23 4.80 17.16
C ASN A 3 15.90 5.01 17.18
N GLY A 4 15.37 5.86 17.91
CA GLY A 4 14.00 6.18 17.91
C GLY A 4 13.49 6.43 16.56
N HIS A 5 14.19 7.14 15.77
CA HIS A 5 13.64 7.41 14.48
C HIS A 5 13.76 6.28 13.52
N GLU A 6 14.34 5.21 13.91
CA GLU A 6 14.26 4.05 13.09
C GLU A 6 12.87 3.53 13.00
N PHE A 7 12.07 3.72 14.03
CA PHE A 7 10.71 3.31 13.97
C PHE A 7 9.90 4.20 13.09
N ASP A 8 10.41 5.37 12.83
CA ASP A 8 9.72 6.30 11.97
C ASP A 8 10.12 6.11 10.54
N GLN A 9 10.82 5.04 10.27
CA GLN A 9 11.22 4.76 8.91
C GLN A 9 10.08 4.26 8.05
N SER A 10 8.94 4.00 8.64
CA SER A 10 7.81 3.62 7.83
C SER A 10 7.50 4.77 6.87
N VAL A 11 7.19 4.42 5.66
CA VAL A 11 6.98 5.37 4.59
C VAL A 11 5.61 5.13 4.02
N ALA A 12 4.91 6.22 3.76
CA ALA A 12 3.60 6.12 3.14
C ALA A 12 3.78 5.91 1.65
N TYR A 13 3.02 4.98 1.11
CA TYR A 13 3.01 4.67 -0.30
C TYR A 13 1.61 4.77 -0.84
N GLN A 14 1.49 5.17 -2.09
CA GLN A 14 0.24 5.13 -2.80
C GLN A 14 0.38 4.11 -3.92
N ILE A 15 -0.46 3.09 -3.89
CA ILE A 15 -0.40 2.02 -4.86
C ILE A 15 -1.69 2.04 -5.64
N ARG A 16 -1.60 2.17 -6.94
CA ARG A 16 -2.77 2.18 -7.80
C ARG A 16 -2.78 0.90 -8.62
N VAL A 17 -3.94 0.26 -8.64
CA VAL A 17 -4.10 -0.98 -9.39
C VAL A 17 -5.35 -0.88 -10.24
N LYS A 18 -5.33 -1.54 -11.36
CA LYS A 18 -6.49 -1.63 -12.22
C LYS A 18 -7.34 -2.79 -11.72
N GLY A 19 -8.61 -2.52 -11.55
CA GLY A 19 -9.54 -3.48 -11.01
C GLY A 19 -10.12 -2.97 -9.72
N VAL A 20 -11.15 -3.63 -9.25
CA VAL A 20 -11.88 -3.21 -8.08
C VAL A 20 -11.70 -4.27 -7.01
N LEU A 21 -11.20 -3.84 -5.85
CA LEU A 21 -11.11 -4.72 -4.70
C LEU A 21 -12.39 -4.62 -3.92
N ASP A 22 -12.93 -5.78 -3.57
CA ASP A 22 -14.09 -5.77 -2.75
C ASP A 22 -13.71 -5.53 -1.29
N SER A 23 -14.66 -5.18 -0.48
CA SER A 23 -14.37 -4.79 0.89
C SER A 23 -13.75 -5.92 1.70
N SER A 24 -13.91 -7.17 1.28
CA SER A 24 -13.31 -8.27 2.01
C SER A 24 -11.80 -8.22 1.97
N TRP A 25 -11.22 -7.50 1.03
CA TRP A 25 -9.77 -7.40 0.93
C TRP A 25 -9.17 -6.40 1.90
N SER A 26 -10.01 -5.61 2.56
CA SER A 26 -9.50 -4.61 3.49
C SER A 26 -8.73 -5.26 4.64
N GLU A 27 -9.04 -6.49 4.99
CA GLU A 27 -8.32 -7.18 6.05
C GLU A 27 -6.89 -7.50 5.64
N TRP A 28 -6.65 -7.72 4.36
CA TRP A 28 -5.32 -8.00 3.86
C TRP A 28 -4.45 -6.77 3.86
N PHE A 29 -5.08 -5.62 3.75
CA PHE A 29 -4.37 -4.35 3.68
C PHE A 29 -4.67 -3.55 4.93
N ASP A 30 -4.51 -4.20 6.06
CA ASP A 30 -4.76 -3.59 7.35
C ASP A 30 -3.90 -2.35 7.48
N GLY A 31 -4.50 -1.26 7.87
CA GLY A 31 -3.79 0.00 7.98
C GLY A 31 -3.75 0.81 6.71
N PHE A 32 -4.26 0.27 5.61
CA PHE A 32 -4.30 1.00 4.36
C PHE A 32 -5.69 1.58 4.13
N THR A 33 -5.72 2.76 3.53
CA THR A 33 -6.97 3.35 3.09
C THR A 33 -7.21 2.89 1.66
N VAL A 34 -8.35 2.26 1.44
CA VAL A 34 -8.70 1.73 0.13
C VAL A 34 -9.75 2.62 -0.49
N THR A 35 -9.45 3.17 -1.65
CA THR A 35 -10.40 4.01 -2.38
C THR A 35 -10.67 3.34 -3.72
N VAL A 36 -11.94 3.09 -4.00
CA VAL A 36 -12.33 2.43 -5.24
C VAL A 36 -12.93 3.46 -6.17
N GLU A 37 -12.43 3.48 -7.38
CA GLU A 37 -12.99 4.32 -8.43
C GLU A 37 -13.56 3.42 -9.51
N VAL A 38 -13.88 3.97 -10.65
CA VAL A 38 -14.66 3.24 -11.64
C VAL A 38 -14.07 1.87 -11.96
N ASP A 39 -12.80 1.79 -12.26
CA ASP A 39 -12.16 0.51 -12.52
C ASP A 39 -10.76 0.48 -11.95
N GLU A 40 -10.49 1.30 -10.94
CA GLU A 40 -9.20 1.36 -10.29
C GLU A 40 -9.38 1.36 -8.79
N THR A 41 -8.40 0.84 -8.11
CA THR A 41 -8.36 0.91 -6.66
C THR A 41 -7.06 1.57 -6.25
N THR A 42 -7.14 2.47 -5.29
CA THR A 42 -5.97 3.16 -4.76
C THR A 42 -5.82 2.76 -3.31
N LEU A 43 -4.63 2.32 -2.96
CA LEU A 43 -4.28 1.92 -1.60
C LEU A 43 -3.25 2.90 -1.08
N VAL A 44 -3.53 3.50 0.07
CA VAL A 44 -2.61 4.45 0.68
C VAL A 44 -2.37 3.99 2.10
N GLY A 45 -1.13 3.86 2.47
CA GLY A 45 -0.80 3.46 3.83
C GLY A 45 0.69 3.43 4.05
N ASN A 46 1.07 3.21 5.29
CA ASN A 46 2.46 3.17 5.69
C ASN A 46 3.00 1.77 5.55
N VAL A 47 4.23 1.68 5.08
CA VAL A 47 4.93 0.42 4.90
C VAL A 47 6.19 0.48 5.74
N ALA A 48 6.37 -0.52 6.59
CA ALA A 48 7.46 -0.50 7.54
C ALA A 48 8.82 -0.67 6.87
N ASP A 49 8.89 -1.51 5.85
CA ASP A 49 10.14 -1.75 5.16
C ASP A 49 9.84 -2.28 3.75
N GLN A 50 10.90 -2.53 2.99
CA GLN A 50 10.71 -2.99 1.63
C GLN A 50 10.13 -4.39 1.56
N SER A 51 10.42 -5.22 2.54
CA SER A 51 9.84 -6.55 2.55
C SER A 51 8.33 -6.48 2.65
N ALA A 52 7.83 -5.58 3.49
CA ALA A 52 6.40 -5.40 3.62
C ALA A 52 5.80 -4.89 2.31
N LEU A 53 6.48 -3.98 1.63
CA LEU A 53 6.00 -3.49 0.35
C LEU A 53 5.95 -4.60 -0.69
N HIS A 54 7.00 -5.41 -0.74
CA HIS A 54 7.02 -6.52 -1.69
C HIS A 54 5.92 -7.51 -1.41
N GLY A 55 5.62 -7.74 -0.13
CA GLY A 55 4.53 -8.62 0.23
C GLY A 55 3.20 -8.12 -0.28
N ILE A 56 2.99 -6.81 -0.19
CA ILE A 56 1.76 -6.19 -0.68
C ILE A 56 1.67 -6.34 -2.19
N LEU A 57 2.77 -6.07 -2.88
CA LEU A 57 2.78 -6.17 -4.33
C LEU A 57 2.56 -7.60 -4.80
N ALA A 58 3.14 -8.56 -4.08
CA ALA A 58 2.92 -9.96 -4.41
C ALA A 58 1.47 -10.34 -4.22
N LYS A 59 0.83 -9.83 -3.18
CA LYS A 59 -0.57 -10.11 -2.95
C LYS A 59 -1.43 -9.53 -4.07
N ILE A 60 -1.11 -8.33 -4.50
CA ILE A 60 -1.83 -7.71 -5.61
C ILE A 60 -1.72 -8.57 -6.86
N ASN A 61 -0.52 -9.07 -7.11
CA ASN A 61 -0.32 -9.93 -8.26
C ASN A 61 -1.10 -11.23 -8.13
N ASP A 62 -1.13 -11.79 -6.94
CA ASP A 62 -1.88 -13.04 -6.71
C ASP A 62 -3.37 -12.85 -6.91
N LEU A 63 -3.86 -11.65 -6.69
CA LEU A 63 -5.28 -11.35 -6.88
C LEU A 63 -5.63 -11.12 -8.33
N GLY A 64 -4.64 -11.14 -9.20
CA GLY A 64 -4.89 -10.92 -10.62
C GLY A 64 -5.10 -9.48 -10.98
N LEU A 65 -4.73 -8.56 -10.11
CA LEU A 65 -4.86 -7.15 -10.40
C LEU A 65 -3.62 -6.65 -11.12
N SER A 66 -3.82 -5.65 -11.95
CA SER A 66 -2.71 -5.06 -12.69
C SER A 66 -2.21 -3.83 -11.95
N LEU A 67 -0.94 -3.84 -11.64
CA LEU A 67 -0.32 -2.70 -10.96
C LEU A 67 -0.19 -1.55 -11.94
N ILE A 68 -0.70 -0.39 -11.58
CA ILE A 68 -0.58 0.80 -12.39
C ILE A 68 0.61 1.62 -11.93
N SER A 69 0.69 1.90 -10.63
CA SER A 69 1.80 2.71 -10.14
C SER A 69 2.01 2.48 -8.65
N VAL A 70 3.23 2.72 -8.22
CA VAL A 70 3.60 2.72 -6.82
C VAL A 70 4.36 4.02 -6.59
N GLU A 71 3.88 4.84 -5.68
CA GLU A 71 4.51 6.12 -5.41
C GLU A 71 4.79 6.25 -3.94
N LYS A 72 5.98 6.71 -3.64
CA LYS A 72 6.34 7.02 -2.28
C LYS A 72 5.81 8.42 -1.98
N LEU A 73 5.03 8.54 -0.95
CA LEU A 73 4.45 9.81 -0.59
C LEU A 73 5.39 10.59 0.31
N PRO A 74 5.36 11.92 0.25
CA PRO A 74 6.22 12.70 1.13
C PRO A 74 5.80 12.51 2.58
N PRO A 75 6.73 12.60 3.51
CA PRO A 75 6.37 12.46 4.91
C PRO A 75 5.47 13.59 5.34
N ALA A 76 4.55 13.25 6.20
CA ALA A 76 3.69 14.25 6.81
C ALA A 76 4.51 14.97 7.85
N SER A 77 4.64 16.23 7.79
CA SER A 77 5.49 16.89 8.78
C SER A 77 4.78 18.03 9.45
#